data_a89377b3cc98f4ec33617a73e3b4df8c
#
_entry.id   a89377b3cc98f4ec33617a73e3b4df8c
#
_cell.length_a   1.000
_cell.length_b   1.000
_cell.length_c   1.000
_cell.angle_alpha   90.00
_cell.angle_beta   90.00
_cell.angle_gamma   90.00
#
_symmetry.space_group_name_H-M   'P 1'
#
loop_
_entity.id
_entity.type
_entity.pdbx_description
1 polymer ?
#
loop_
_entity_poly.entity_id
_entity_poly.type
_entity_poly.pdbx_seq_one_letter_code
_entity_poly.pdbx_strand_id
1 'polypeptide(L)'
;MVDFPSLHKSARHDVRMCIQAWADVLRETLGNRIDYVYSKGSSCKKWDSPIDYVPVLSDVDIHICLKDNDWFFAESELPFEDAMDLSRKFEERFFELESDPLHFPRSQLIHVNEFMQKNERFIPPIIEHVHPVIGVPKRMPFPSVENARKWDKENVLELEEYLKEVSMSVVDRAGFDFWSQIRRICWRVSPMPVRLITQIHENPYEVWTWNRTQIATKLGEMGLADIERLYRDYYMAGWRLFLSEFRNRHEFREVVHNGLRLLNECLKQVKTM
;
A
#
# COMPACT_ATOMS: atom_id res chain seq x y z
N MET A 1 -8.01 -24.66 -12.63
CA MET A 1 -7.13 -23.51 -12.92
C MET A 1 -7.77 -22.29 -12.26
N VAL A 2 -7.01 -21.44 -11.56
CA VAL A 2 -7.57 -20.24 -10.91
C VAL A 2 -7.97 -19.21 -11.96
N ASP A 3 -9.20 -18.72 -11.89
CA ASP A 3 -9.71 -17.66 -12.80
C ASP A 3 -9.40 -16.27 -12.21
N PHE A 4 -8.16 -15.81 -12.41
CA PHE A 4 -7.74 -14.50 -11.93
C PHE A 4 -8.51 -13.31 -12.53
N PRO A 5 -8.91 -13.30 -13.81
CA PRO A 5 -9.77 -12.25 -14.35
C PRO A 5 -11.08 -12.07 -13.59
N SER A 6 -11.77 -13.17 -13.25
CA SER A 6 -13.00 -13.11 -12.45
C SER A 6 -12.73 -12.62 -11.02
N LEU A 7 -11.69 -13.14 -10.36
CA LEU A 7 -11.28 -12.69 -9.02
C LEU A 7 -10.94 -11.21 -9.00
N HIS A 8 -10.22 -10.72 -10.01
CA HIS A 8 -9.90 -9.29 -10.13
C HIS A 8 -11.14 -8.42 -10.34
N LYS A 9 -12.12 -8.90 -11.12
CA LYS A 9 -13.37 -8.16 -11.31
C LYS A 9 -14.11 -7.99 -9.98
N SER A 10 -14.23 -9.05 -9.20
CA SER A 10 -14.86 -9.04 -7.87
C SER A 10 -14.06 -8.16 -6.89
N ALA A 11 -12.73 -8.37 -6.79
CA ALA A 11 -11.89 -7.56 -5.92
C ALA A 11 -11.94 -6.06 -6.26
N ARG A 12 -12.05 -5.70 -7.55
CA ARG A 12 -12.19 -4.30 -7.97
C ARG A 12 -13.56 -3.73 -7.59
N HIS A 13 -14.59 -4.55 -7.59
CA HIS A 13 -15.91 -4.16 -7.09
C HIS A 13 -15.82 -3.84 -5.59
N ASP A 14 -15.24 -4.74 -4.78
CA ASP A 14 -15.09 -4.54 -3.35
C ASP A 14 -14.28 -3.29 -3.02
N VAL A 15 -13.18 -3.03 -3.77
CA VAL A 15 -12.39 -1.80 -3.64
C VAL A 15 -13.23 -0.55 -3.90
N ARG A 16 -14.11 -0.57 -4.91
CA ARG A 16 -15.02 0.57 -5.15
C ARG A 16 -16.01 0.78 -4.03
N MET A 17 -16.57 -0.31 -3.49
CA MET A 17 -17.50 -0.22 -2.34
C MET A 17 -16.78 0.27 -1.09
N CYS A 18 -15.52 -0.15 -0.87
CA CYS A 18 -14.68 0.36 0.20
C CYS A 18 -14.44 1.89 0.09
N ILE A 19 -14.09 2.38 -1.10
CA ILE A 19 -13.89 3.81 -1.34
C ILE A 19 -15.19 4.58 -1.14
N GLN A 20 -16.32 4.04 -1.61
CA GLN A 20 -17.64 4.66 -1.43
C GLN A 20 -18.04 4.71 0.04
N ALA A 21 -17.87 3.61 0.78
CA ALA A 21 -18.16 3.55 2.22
C ALA A 21 -17.37 4.62 2.99
N TRP A 22 -16.07 4.74 2.71
CA TRP A 22 -15.25 5.80 3.30
C TRP A 22 -15.70 7.19 2.89
N ALA A 23 -16.08 7.39 1.63
CA ALA A 23 -16.60 8.69 1.18
C ALA A 23 -17.83 9.12 1.97
N ASP A 24 -18.74 8.19 2.21
CA ASP A 24 -19.98 8.46 2.95
C ASP A 24 -19.69 8.75 4.43
N VAL A 25 -18.93 7.87 5.09
CA VAL A 25 -18.59 8.00 6.51
C VAL A 25 -17.75 9.26 6.80
N LEU A 26 -16.79 9.58 5.94
CA LEU A 26 -15.99 10.79 6.11
C LEU A 26 -16.82 12.07 5.92
N ARG A 27 -17.78 12.09 4.98
CA ARG A 27 -18.69 13.24 4.84
C ARG A 27 -19.57 13.42 6.08
N GLU A 28 -20.07 12.31 6.63
CA GLU A 28 -20.89 12.33 7.84
C GLU A 28 -20.08 12.82 9.05
N THR A 29 -18.85 12.31 9.23
CA THR A 29 -18.07 12.53 10.45
C THR A 29 -17.29 13.85 10.42
N LEU A 30 -16.67 14.19 9.30
CA LEU A 30 -15.79 15.36 9.17
C LEU A 30 -16.46 16.54 8.45
N GLY A 31 -17.49 16.27 7.64
CA GLY A 31 -18.30 17.30 7.01
C GLY A 31 -17.52 18.42 6.34
N ASN A 32 -17.77 19.64 6.80
CA ASN A 32 -17.16 20.85 6.26
C ASN A 32 -15.66 21.01 6.54
N ARG A 33 -15.08 20.20 7.41
CA ARG A 33 -13.63 20.20 7.66
C ARG A 33 -12.84 19.65 6.48
N ILE A 34 -13.45 18.80 5.65
CA ILE A 34 -12.77 18.22 4.47
C ILE A 34 -12.52 19.31 3.42
N ASP A 35 -11.26 19.43 2.96
CA ASP A 35 -10.91 20.19 1.76
C ASP A 35 -11.04 19.27 0.53
N TYR A 36 -10.34 18.12 0.55
CA TYR A 36 -10.48 17.07 -0.45
C TYR A 36 -10.05 15.70 0.07
N VAL A 37 -10.53 14.64 -0.58
CA VAL A 37 -10.11 13.25 -0.35
C VAL A 37 -9.80 12.60 -1.69
N TYR A 38 -8.72 11.84 -1.75
CA TYR A 38 -8.39 11.02 -2.91
C TYR A 38 -7.87 9.64 -2.49
N SER A 39 -8.05 8.66 -3.37
CA SER A 39 -7.39 7.36 -3.24
C SER A 39 -6.26 7.24 -4.25
N LYS A 40 -5.20 6.50 -3.87
CA LYS A 40 -4.06 6.21 -4.74
C LYS A 40 -3.55 4.78 -4.52
N GLY A 41 -2.41 4.45 -5.10
CA GLY A 41 -1.79 3.15 -4.90
C GLY A 41 -2.34 2.06 -5.80
N SER A 42 -2.10 0.80 -5.43
CA SER A 42 -2.47 -0.36 -6.25
C SER A 42 -3.98 -0.50 -6.48
N SER A 43 -4.81 0.00 -5.57
CA SER A 43 -6.27 0.00 -5.69
C SER A 43 -6.79 0.82 -6.87
N CYS A 44 -6.08 1.90 -7.25
CA CYS A 44 -6.49 2.84 -8.31
C CYS A 44 -5.81 2.61 -9.65
N LYS A 45 -4.70 1.85 -9.68
CA LYS A 45 -3.95 1.58 -10.92
C LYS A 45 -4.66 0.52 -11.79
N LYS A 46 -4.23 0.41 -13.06
CA LYS A 46 -4.66 -0.67 -13.92
C LYS A 46 -4.13 -2.01 -13.42
N TRP A 47 -4.93 -3.08 -13.52
CA TRP A 47 -4.55 -4.44 -13.15
C TRP A 47 -4.38 -5.28 -14.42
N ASP A 48 -3.14 -5.39 -14.88
CA ASP A 48 -2.78 -6.10 -16.11
C ASP A 48 -2.45 -7.57 -15.85
N SER A 49 -2.07 -7.90 -14.62
CA SER A 49 -1.78 -9.28 -14.20
C SER A 49 -2.16 -9.51 -12.72
N PRO A 50 -2.17 -10.79 -12.26
CA PRO A 50 -2.57 -11.14 -10.89
C PRO A 50 -1.80 -10.41 -9.78
N ILE A 51 -0.56 -9.96 -10.05
CA ILE A 51 0.25 -9.29 -9.02
C ILE A 51 -0.15 -7.83 -8.77
N ASP A 52 -0.93 -7.21 -9.65
CA ASP A 52 -1.25 -5.77 -9.55
C ASP A 52 -2.15 -5.43 -8.36
N TYR A 53 -3.00 -6.38 -7.96
CA TYR A 53 -3.76 -6.30 -6.73
C TYR A 53 -3.91 -7.69 -6.11
N VAL A 54 -3.61 -7.81 -4.82
CA VAL A 54 -3.72 -9.06 -4.05
C VAL A 54 -4.42 -8.75 -2.74
N PRO A 55 -5.60 -9.32 -2.46
CA PRO A 55 -6.43 -8.97 -1.30
C PRO A 55 -5.70 -8.94 0.04
N VAL A 56 -4.74 -9.82 0.25
CA VAL A 56 -3.99 -9.94 1.51
C VAL A 56 -2.93 -8.86 1.68
N LEU A 57 -2.30 -8.45 0.56
CA LEU A 57 -1.07 -7.63 0.56
C LEU A 57 -1.32 -6.20 0.10
N SER A 58 -2.40 -6.00 -0.66
CA SER A 58 -2.79 -4.69 -1.14
C SER A 58 -3.71 -4.00 -0.14
N ASP A 59 -3.64 -2.68 -0.13
CA ASP A 59 -4.51 -1.80 0.63
C ASP A 59 -5.19 -0.77 -0.27
N VAL A 60 -6.18 -0.11 0.28
CA VAL A 60 -6.86 1.04 -0.30
C VAL A 60 -6.39 2.27 0.46
N ASP A 61 -5.45 3.01 -0.15
CA ASP A 61 -4.92 4.25 0.44
C ASP A 61 -5.93 5.38 0.25
N ILE A 62 -6.46 5.90 1.36
CA ILE A 62 -7.37 7.05 1.40
C ILE A 62 -6.63 8.23 2.01
N HIS A 63 -6.36 9.21 1.20
CA HIS A 63 -5.65 10.43 1.59
C HIS A 63 -6.64 11.56 1.83
N ILE A 64 -6.62 12.11 3.05
CA ILE A 64 -7.57 13.11 3.51
C ILE A 64 -6.83 14.40 3.78
N CYS A 65 -7.22 15.48 3.10
CA CYS A 65 -6.74 16.82 3.36
C CYS A 65 -7.85 17.62 4.05
N LEU A 66 -7.57 18.15 5.23
CA LEU A 66 -8.47 18.99 5.99
C LEU A 66 -8.18 20.47 5.72
N LYS A 67 -9.18 21.32 5.87
CA LYS A 67 -9.06 22.79 5.74
C LYS A 67 -8.30 23.42 6.92
N ASP A 68 -8.44 22.77 8.09
CA ASP A 68 -7.66 23.06 9.29
C ASP A 68 -6.45 22.10 9.35
N ASN A 69 -5.52 22.41 10.23
CA ASN A 69 -4.37 21.54 10.49
C ASN A 69 -4.60 20.62 11.70
N ASP A 70 -5.84 20.57 12.20
CA ASP A 70 -6.19 19.80 13.36
C ASP A 70 -6.26 18.31 13.01
N TRP A 71 -5.96 17.47 13.99
CA TRP A 71 -6.11 16.03 13.87
C TRP A 71 -7.59 15.62 13.79
N PHE A 72 -7.89 14.42 13.28
CA PHE A 72 -9.27 13.92 13.12
C PHE A 72 -10.10 14.04 14.38
N PHE A 73 -9.52 13.75 15.51
CA PHE A 73 -10.15 13.70 16.82
C PHE A 73 -9.66 14.82 17.75
N ALA A 74 -9.26 15.98 17.20
CA ALA A 74 -8.67 17.07 17.97
C ALA A 74 -9.58 17.60 19.10
N GLU A 75 -10.89 17.55 18.89
CA GLU A 75 -11.89 18.01 19.87
C GLU A 75 -12.44 16.87 20.76
N SER A 76 -11.95 15.64 20.59
CA SER A 76 -12.43 14.47 21.33
C SER A 76 -11.78 14.35 22.71
N GLU A 77 -12.60 14.11 23.73
CA GLU A 77 -12.12 13.75 25.08
C GLU A 77 -11.61 12.31 25.13
N LEU A 78 -12.15 11.40 24.28
CA LEU A 78 -11.81 9.99 24.21
C LEU A 78 -11.51 9.56 22.77
N PRO A 79 -10.37 9.97 22.17
CA PRO A 79 -10.07 9.74 20.76
C PRO A 79 -10.12 8.27 20.32
N PHE A 80 -9.81 7.33 21.20
CA PHE A 80 -9.89 5.90 20.89
C PHE A 80 -11.32 5.40 20.74
N GLU A 81 -12.28 5.93 21.50
CA GLU A 81 -13.72 5.58 21.37
C GLU A 81 -14.26 6.11 20.03
N ASP A 82 -13.95 7.35 19.68
CA ASP A 82 -14.32 7.92 18.39
C ASP A 82 -13.70 7.17 17.22
N ALA A 83 -12.46 6.71 17.37
CA ALA A 83 -11.78 5.90 16.36
C ALA A 83 -12.46 4.52 16.20
N MET A 84 -12.89 3.89 17.31
CA MET A 84 -13.64 2.63 17.27
C MET A 84 -15.02 2.82 16.63
N ASP A 85 -15.71 3.91 16.95
CA ASP A 85 -17.01 4.23 16.33
C ASP A 85 -16.86 4.50 14.83
N LEU A 86 -15.86 5.26 14.44
CA LEU A 86 -15.55 5.52 13.02
C LEU A 86 -15.26 4.21 12.25
N SER A 87 -14.48 3.32 12.85
CA SER A 87 -14.17 2.01 12.27
C SER A 87 -15.43 1.17 12.10
N ARG A 88 -16.29 1.11 13.14
CA ARG A 88 -17.57 0.40 13.12
C ARG A 88 -18.51 0.95 12.03
N LYS A 89 -18.67 2.28 11.95
CA LYS A 89 -19.49 2.93 10.91
C LYS A 89 -19.02 2.59 9.50
N PHE A 90 -17.70 2.56 9.29
CA PHE A 90 -17.14 2.16 8.00
C PHE A 90 -17.47 0.69 7.66
N GLU A 91 -17.30 -0.23 8.60
CA GLU A 91 -17.61 -1.65 8.38
C GLU A 91 -19.10 -1.84 8.08
N GLU A 92 -19.99 -1.25 8.88
CA GLU A 92 -21.44 -1.29 8.67
C GLU A 92 -21.78 -0.74 7.28
N ARG A 93 -21.26 0.44 6.92
CA ARG A 93 -21.52 1.05 5.62
C ARG A 93 -20.98 0.24 4.44
N PHE A 94 -19.82 -0.40 4.59
CA PHE A 94 -19.27 -1.28 3.55
C PHE A 94 -20.21 -2.48 3.32
N PHE A 95 -20.66 -3.15 4.38
CA PHE A 95 -21.54 -4.32 4.27
C PHE A 95 -22.98 -3.98 3.85
N GLU A 96 -23.43 -2.75 4.04
CA GLU A 96 -24.67 -2.25 3.42
C GLU A 96 -24.53 -2.13 1.89
N LEU A 97 -23.36 -1.72 1.40
CA LEU A 97 -23.08 -1.55 -0.03
C LEU A 97 -22.75 -2.88 -0.74
N GLU A 98 -22.11 -3.81 -0.02
CA GLU A 98 -21.70 -5.11 -0.51
C GLU A 98 -21.86 -6.18 0.57
N SER A 99 -22.91 -6.96 0.46
CA SER A 99 -23.27 -7.96 1.48
C SER A 99 -22.52 -9.29 1.37
N ASP A 100 -21.92 -9.59 0.20
CA ASP A 100 -21.20 -10.84 -0.07
C ASP A 100 -19.89 -10.55 -0.85
N PRO A 101 -18.96 -9.79 -0.25
CA PRO A 101 -17.73 -9.41 -0.93
C PRO A 101 -16.78 -10.61 -1.09
N LEU A 102 -15.98 -10.60 -2.16
CA LEU A 102 -14.85 -11.52 -2.30
C LEU A 102 -13.86 -11.33 -1.13
N HIS A 103 -13.65 -10.09 -0.71
CA HIS A 103 -12.81 -9.74 0.43
C HIS A 103 -13.25 -8.40 1.04
N PHE A 104 -12.97 -8.24 2.33
CA PHE A 104 -13.06 -6.94 2.98
C PHE A 104 -11.75 -6.17 2.73
N PRO A 105 -11.75 -5.11 1.87
CA PRO A 105 -10.52 -4.41 1.53
C PRO A 105 -9.94 -3.69 2.74
N ARG A 106 -8.65 -3.89 2.98
CA ARG A 106 -7.96 -3.15 4.01
C ARG A 106 -7.74 -1.71 3.57
N SER A 107 -8.36 -0.78 4.23
CA SER A 107 -8.12 0.65 4.04
C SER A 107 -6.98 1.16 4.92
N GLN A 108 -6.28 2.17 4.41
CA GLN A 108 -5.32 2.97 5.15
C GLN A 108 -5.68 4.45 5.00
N LEU A 109 -6.12 5.07 6.10
CA LEU A 109 -6.41 6.49 6.13
C LEU A 109 -5.13 7.26 6.43
N ILE A 110 -4.86 8.27 5.62
CA ILE A 110 -3.67 9.14 5.75
C ILE A 110 -4.14 10.58 5.81
N HIS A 111 -3.92 11.23 6.95
CA HIS A 111 -4.12 12.66 7.10
C HIS A 111 -2.95 13.40 6.44
N VAL A 112 -3.17 13.94 5.23
CA VAL A 112 -2.11 14.49 4.38
C VAL A 112 -1.38 15.66 5.04
N ASN A 113 -2.12 16.58 5.68
CA ASN A 113 -1.54 17.74 6.35
C ASN A 113 -0.54 17.32 7.43
N GLU A 114 -0.94 16.40 8.31
CA GLU A 114 -0.10 15.88 9.38
C GLU A 114 1.07 15.05 8.83
N PHE A 115 0.80 14.21 7.83
CA PHE A 115 1.81 13.36 7.22
C PHE A 115 2.94 14.17 6.58
N MET A 116 2.60 15.27 5.89
CA MET A 116 3.57 16.18 5.29
C MET A 116 4.41 16.92 6.34
N GLN A 117 3.80 17.32 7.47
CA GLN A 117 4.52 17.99 8.57
C GLN A 117 5.54 17.05 9.24
N LYS A 118 5.21 15.75 9.36
CA LYS A 118 6.04 14.75 10.04
C LYS A 118 7.05 14.05 9.14
N ASN A 119 6.89 14.16 7.82
CA ASN A 119 7.69 13.42 6.85
C ASN A 119 8.32 14.35 5.81
N GLU A 120 9.51 14.83 6.10
CA GLU A 120 10.29 15.69 5.20
C GLU A 120 10.62 15.02 3.85
N ARG A 121 10.60 13.69 3.80
CA ARG A 121 10.89 12.90 2.60
C ARG A 121 9.62 12.53 1.82
N PHE A 122 8.53 13.25 2.01
CA PHE A 122 7.29 12.99 1.29
C PHE A 122 7.42 13.34 -0.19
N ILE A 123 7.15 12.36 -1.05
CA ILE A 123 7.00 12.56 -2.50
C ILE A 123 5.50 12.57 -2.82
N PRO A 124 4.94 13.71 -3.23
CA PRO A 124 3.52 13.80 -3.54
C PRO A 124 3.18 12.96 -4.77
N PRO A 125 1.94 12.47 -4.89
CA PRO A 125 1.50 11.78 -6.11
C PRO A 125 1.35 12.75 -7.28
N ILE A 126 1.52 12.26 -8.48
CA ILE A 126 1.07 12.96 -9.70
C ILE A 126 -0.45 12.97 -9.66
N ILE A 127 -1.04 14.16 -9.62
CA ILE A 127 -2.47 14.33 -9.32
C ILE A 127 -3.39 13.72 -10.37
N GLU A 128 -2.93 13.62 -11.60
CA GLU A 128 -3.64 12.99 -12.71
C GLU A 128 -3.77 11.45 -12.56
N HIS A 129 -2.99 10.87 -11.66
CA HIS A 129 -2.96 9.43 -11.36
C HIS A 129 -3.61 9.04 -10.03
N VAL A 130 -4.26 9.98 -9.36
CA VAL A 130 -5.07 9.67 -8.18
C VAL A 130 -6.55 9.57 -8.55
N HIS A 131 -7.32 8.88 -7.71
CA HIS A 131 -8.77 8.79 -7.85
C HIS A 131 -9.43 9.78 -6.87
N PRO A 132 -10.05 10.89 -7.36
CA PRO A 132 -10.78 11.82 -6.51
C PRO A 132 -11.96 11.11 -5.82
N VAL A 133 -12.13 11.33 -4.52
CA VAL A 133 -13.21 10.74 -3.70
C VAL A 133 -14.15 11.83 -3.19
N ILE A 134 -13.62 12.93 -2.64
CA ILE A 134 -14.38 14.10 -2.19
C ILE A 134 -13.63 15.35 -2.63
N GLY A 135 -14.31 16.32 -3.19
CA GLY A 135 -13.72 17.58 -3.65
C GLY A 135 -12.71 17.40 -4.80
N VAL A 136 -11.86 18.40 -5.01
CA VAL A 136 -10.87 18.40 -6.08
C VAL A 136 -9.47 18.39 -5.48
N PRO A 137 -8.71 17.30 -5.64
CA PRO A 137 -7.34 17.21 -5.13
C PRO A 137 -6.44 18.29 -5.72
N LYS A 138 -5.59 18.89 -4.89
CA LYS A 138 -4.70 19.98 -5.28
C LYS A 138 -3.30 19.46 -5.61
N ARG A 139 -2.66 20.06 -6.61
CA ARG A 139 -1.25 19.78 -6.92
C ARG A 139 -0.35 20.24 -5.79
N MET A 140 0.61 19.40 -5.43
CA MET A 140 1.65 19.72 -4.47
C MET A 140 2.99 19.85 -5.19
N PRO A 141 3.91 20.71 -4.71
CA PRO A 141 5.23 20.83 -5.30
C PRO A 141 6.02 19.54 -5.12
N PHE A 142 6.71 19.11 -6.18
CA PHE A 142 7.64 17.99 -6.11
C PHE A 142 8.98 18.45 -5.53
N PRO A 143 9.71 17.60 -4.77
CA PRO A 143 11.10 17.82 -4.47
C PRO A 143 11.93 17.85 -5.77
N SER A 144 13.21 18.24 -5.72
CA SER A 144 14.10 18.07 -6.88
C SER A 144 14.28 16.57 -7.19
N VAL A 145 14.58 16.25 -8.46
CA VAL A 145 14.88 14.87 -8.90
C VAL A 145 16.02 14.26 -8.06
N GLU A 146 17.03 15.07 -7.75
CA GLU A 146 18.15 14.67 -6.91
C GLU A 146 17.70 14.28 -5.50
N ASN A 147 16.88 15.11 -4.86
CA ASN A 147 16.32 14.81 -3.54
C ASN A 147 15.42 13.59 -3.55
N ALA A 148 14.55 13.44 -4.56
CA ALA A 148 13.68 12.28 -4.68
C ALA A 148 14.50 10.97 -4.77
N ARG A 149 15.54 10.94 -5.62
CA ARG A 149 16.46 9.79 -5.73
C ARG A 149 17.22 9.53 -4.43
N LYS A 150 17.76 10.59 -3.82
CA LYS A 150 18.46 10.49 -2.53
C LYS A 150 17.57 9.86 -1.47
N TRP A 151 16.35 10.37 -1.31
CA TRP A 151 15.40 9.85 -0.32
C TRP A 151 14.98 8.40 -0.61
N ASP A 152 14.76 8.05 -1.88
CA ASP A 152 14.47 6.67 -2.27
C ASP A 152 15.65 5.73 -1.96
N LYS A 153 16.89 6.15 -2.22
CA LYS A 153 18.11 5.40 -1.87
C LYS A 153 18.24 5.21 -0.35
N GLU A 154 18.09 6.27 0.42
CA GLU A 154 18.14 6.23 1.89
C GLU A 154 17.08 5.27 2.46
N ASN A 155 15.84 5.32 1.97
CA ASN A 155 14.79 4.39 2.38
C ASN A 155 15.12 2.91 2.10
N VAL A 156 15.87 2.61 1.01
CA VAL A 156 16.33 1.24 0.75
C VAL A 156 17.47 0.86 1.70
N LEU A 157 18.39 1.78 2.00
CA LEU A 157 19.51 1.53 2.92
C LEU A 157 19.03 1.31 4.37
N GLU A 158 17.94 1.92 4.80
CA GLU A 158 17.31 1.67 6.12
C GLU A 158 16.84 0.22 6.30
N LEU A 159 16.70 -0.56 5.23
CA LEU A 159 16.41 -1.99 5.32
C LEU A 159 17.51 -2.78 6.05
N GLU A 160 18.73 -2.29 6.10
CA GLU A 160 19.84 -3.01 6.75
C GLU A 160 19.55 -3.28 8.23
N GLU A 161 19.08 -2.28 8.95
CA GLU A 161 18.72 -2.45 10.36
C GLU A 161 17.45 -3.28 10.52
N TYR A 162 16.43 -2.99 9.72
CA TYR A 162 15.19 -3.76 9.74
C TYR A 162 15.43 -5.26 9.52
N LEU A 163 16.29 -5.65 8.56
CA LEU A 163 16.56 -7.05 8.24
C LEU A 163 17.36 -7.78 9.35
N LYS A 164 18.16 -7.07 10.15
CA LYS A 164 18.79 -7.62 11.34
C LYS A 164 17.76 -7.94 12.43
N GLU A 165 16.87 -6.99 12.71
CA GLU A 165 15.89 -7.10 13.79
C GLU A 165 14.76 -8.09 13.49
N VAL A 166 14.33 -8.19 12.23
CA VAL A 166 13.15 -8.99 11.85
C VAL A 166 13.32 -10.49 12.13
N SER A 167 14.55 -11.01 12.15
CA SER A 167 14.84 -12.42 12.33
C SER A 167 14.27 -12.95 13.67
N MET A 168 14.47 -12.24 14.77
CA MET A 168 13.90 -12.63 16.06
C MET A 168 12.38 -12.53 16.07
N SER A 169 11.82 -11.48 15.47
CA SER A 169 10.38 -11.33 15.41
C SER A 169 9.67 -12.40 14.55
N VAL A 170 10.39 -13.03 13.62
CA VAL A 170 9.88 -14.19 12.86
C VAL A 170 9.86 -15.45 13.74
N VAL A 171 10.89 -15.65 14.57
CA VAL A 171 10.97 -16.81 15.49
C VAL A 171 9.89 -16.71 16.57
N ASP A 172 9.71 -15.52 17.14
CA ASP A 172 8.79 -15.28 18.26
C ASP A 172 7.30 -15.38 17.84
N ARG A 173 7.01 -15.30 16.55
CA ARG A 173 5.64 -15.22 16.03
C ARG A 173 5.32 -16.35 15.07
N ALA A 174 5.10 -17.53 15.64
CA ALA A 174 4.69 -18.71 14.89
C ALA A 174 3.16 -18.77 14.70
N GLY A 175 2.71 -19.66 13.84
CA GLY A 175 1.27 -19.91 13.64
C GLY A 175 0.54 -18.71 13.06
N PHE A 176 -0.60 -18.33 13.65
CA PHE A 176 -1.41 -17.21 13.18
C PHE A 176 -0.70 -15.86 13.36
N ASP A 177 0.20 -15.75 14.33
CA ASP A 177 0.97 -14.51 14.55
C ASP A 177 1.90 -14.15 13.39
N PHE A 178 2.18 -15.08 12.47
CA PHE A 178 2.82 -14.76 11.18
C PHE A 178 2.07 -13.67 10.39
N TRP A 179 0.76 -13.54 10.61
CA TRP A 179 -0.01 -12.45 10.01
C TRP A 179 0.56 -11.09 10.35
N SER A 180 1.02 -10.89 11.59
CA SER A 180 1.65 -9.63 12.00
C SER A 180 2.94 -9.36 11.22
N GLN A 181 3.71 -10.40 10.84
CA GLN A 181 4.89 -10.23 10.00
C GLN A 181 4.52 -9.84 8.57
N ILE A 182 3.50 -10.49 7.98
CA ILE A 182 2.98 -10.09 6.67
C ILE A 182 2.57 -8.61 6.69
N ARG A 183 1.86 -8.18 7.74
CA ARG A 183 1.45 -6.78 7.90
C ARG A 183 2.64 -5.81 7.99
N ARG A 184 3.73 -6.22 8.63
CA ARG A 184 4.96 -5.41 8.78
C ARG A 184 5.77 -5.30 7.49
N ILE A 185 5.74 -6.31 6.62
CA ILE A 185 6.54 -6.30 5.39
C ILE A 185 5.77 -5.79 4.17
N CYS A 186 4.44 -5.87 4.11
CA CYS A 186 3.68 -5.56 2.91
C CYS A 186 3.88 -4.11 2.43
N TRP A 187 3.93 -3.13 3.33
CA TRP A 187 4.17 -1.73 2.98
C TRP A 187 5.65 -1.42 2.68
N ARG A 188 6.58 -2.31 3.11
CA ARG A 188 8.00 -2.22 2.74
C ARG A 188 8.27 -2.84 1.37
N VAL A 189 7.71 -4.02 1.12
CA VAL A 189 7.96 -4.77 -0.12
C VAL A 189 7.50 -4.00 -1.35
N SER A 190 6.31 -3.44 -1.32
CA SER A 190 5.72 -2.76 -2.48
C SER A 190 6.59 -1.64 -3.07
N PRO A 191 7.15 -0.70 -2.27
CA PRO A 191 7.91 0.43 -2.80
C PRO A 191 9.38 0.11 -3.12
N MET A 192 9.98 -0.98 -2.62
CA MET A 192 11.43 -1.17 -2.76
C MET A 192 11.89 -1.35 -4.22
N PRO A 193 11.24 -2.17 -5.06
CA PRO A 193 11.58 -2.23 -6.49
C PRO A 193 11.36 -0.89 -7.21
N VAL A 194 10.32 -0.14 -6.86
CA VAL A 194 10.09 1.21 -7.40
C VAL A 194 11.30 2.09 -7.12
N ARG A 195 11.78 2.11 -5.87
CA ARG A 195 12.92 2.92 -5.44
C ARG A 195 14.26 2.53 -6.12
N LEU A 196 14.43 1.27 -6.52
CA LEU A 196 15.57 0.88 -7.34
C LEU A 196 15.47 1.48 -8.75
N ILE A 197 14.31 1.41 -9.36
CA ILE A 197 14.08 1.93 -10.72
C ILE A 197 14.22 3.45 -10.74
N THR A 198 13.76 4.17 -9.70
CA THR A 198 13.90 5.63 -9.62
C THR A 198 15.34 6.11 -9.64
N GLN A 199 16.31 5.28 -9.23
CA GLN A 199 17.73 5.65 -9.27
C GLN A 199 18.25 5.87 -10.69
N ILE A 200 17.69 5.19 -11.69
CA ILE A 200 18.18 5.19 -13.08
C ILE A 200 17.17 5.75 -14.09
N HIS A 201 15.87 5.76 -13.74
CA HIS A 201 14.84 6.24 -14.65
C HIS A 201 14.91 7.77 -14.80
N GLU A 202 14.76 8.28 -16.03
CA GLU A 202 14.84 9.72 -16.33
C GLU A 202 13.90 10.54 -15.43
N ASN A 203 12.63 10.13 -15.34
CA ASN A 203 11.62 10.74 -14.48
C ASN A 203 11.27 9.83 -13.29
N PRO A 204 11.86 10.03 -12.10
CA PRO A 204 11.59 9.19 -10.93
C PRO A 204 10.12 9.26 -10.46
N TYR A 205 9.42 10.37 -10.69
CA TYR A 205 8.02 10.52 -10.26
C TYR A 205 7.07 9.66 -11.08
N GLU A 206 7.34 9.46 -12.37
CA GLU A 206 6.57 8.61 -13.26
C GLU A 206 6.59 7.15 -12.78
N VAL A 207 7.73 6.65 -12.33
CA VAL A 207 7.87 5.28 -11.82
C VAL A 207 6.87 4.97 -10.69
N TRP A 208 6.56 5.94 -9.85
CA TRP A 208 5.57 5.80 -8.78
C TRP A 208 4.13 5.65 -9.29
N THR A 209 3.87 5.98 -10.57
CA THR A 209 2.54 5.77 -11.18
C THR A 209 2.36 4.36 -11.75
N TRP A 210 3.44 3.62 -12.00
CA TRP A 210 3.40 2.31 -12.63
C TRP A 210 2.74 1.25 -11.74
N ASN A 211 2.01 0.32 -12.38
CA ASN A 211 1.49 -0.86 -11.68
C ASN A 211 2.61 -1.88 -11.45
N ARG A 212 2.33 -2.93 -10.68
CA ARG A 212 3.33 -3.94 -10.30
C ARG A 212 3.84 -4.74 -11.50
N THR A 213 2.98 -4.95 -12.50
CA THR A 213 3.37 -5.62 -13.75
C THR A 213 4.42 -4.80 -14.50
N GLN A 214 4.23 -3.50 -14.64
CA GLN A 214 5.20 -2.59 -15.27
C GLN A 214 6.53 -2.54 -14.48
N ILE A 215 6.45 -2.47 -13.15
CA ILE A 215 7.63 -2.53 -12.28
C ILE A 215 8.39 -3.84 -12.48
N ALA A 216 7.70 -4.99 -12.45
CA ALA A 216 8.33 -6.29 -12.65
C ALA A 216 9.00 -6.41 -14.03
N THR A 217 8.31 -5.98 -15.09
CA THR A 217 8.86 -5.95 -16.45
C THR A 217 10.13 -5.11 -16.50
N LYS A 218 10.11 -3.91 -15.89
CA LYS A 218 11.28 -3.01 -15.88
C LYS A 218 12.47 -3.60 -15.13
N LEU A 219 12.24 -4.31 -14.03
CA LEU A 219 13.31 -5.03 -13.33
C LEU A 219 13.98 -6.07 -14.24
N GLY A 220 13.18 -6.84 -15.02
CA GLY A 220 13.71 -7.79 -16.01
C GLY A 220 14.55 -7.10 -17.09
N GLU A 221 14.08 -5.97 -17.65
CA GLU A 221 14.82 -5.15 -18.62
C GLU A 221 16.16 -4.61 -18.07
N MET A 222 16.22 -4.36 -16.76
CA MET A 222 17.43 -3.94 -16.05
C MET A 222 18.39 -5.10 -15.73
N GLY A 223 18.06 -6.33 -16.10
CA GLY A 223 18.84 -7.53 -15.77
C GLY A 223 18.72 -7.98 -14.31
N LEU A 224 17.73 -7.46 -13.56
CA LEU A 224 17.48 -7.79 -12.16
C LEU A 224 16.48 -8.95 -12.02
N ALA A 225 16.72 -10.05 -12.75
CA ALA A 225 15.79 -11.18 -12.88
C ALA A 225 15.43 -11.84 -11.54
N ASP A 226 16.36 -11.91 -10.58
CA ASP A 226 16.08 -12.46 -9.26
C ASP A 226 15.12 -11.56 -8.47
N ILE A 227 15.26 -10.23 -8.55
CA ILE A 227 14.36 -9.27 -7.89
C ILE A 227 12.98 -9.32 -8.55
N GLU A 228 12.92 -9.36 -9.89
CA GLU A 228 11.65 -9.54 -10.63
C GLU A 228 10.92 -10.82 -10.18
N ARG A 229 11.62 -11.97 -10.17
CA ARG A 229 11.06 -13.25 -9.77
C ARG A 229 10.53 -13.22 -8.34
N LEU A 230 11.33 -12.75 -7.37
CA LEU A 230 10.93 -12.64 -5.97
C LEU A 230 9.73 -11.71 -5.77
N TYR A 231 9.66 -10.63 -6.56
CA TYR A 231 8.54 -9.69 -6.52
C TYR A 231 7.24 -10.34 -6.99
N ARG A 232 7.29 -11.11 -8.07
CA ARG A 232 6.14 -11.91 -8.55
C ARG A 232 5.77 -13.01 -7.57
N ASP A 233 6.73 -13.77 -7.08
CA ASP A 233 6.53 -14.88 -6.15
C ASP A 233 5.89 -14.42 -4.84
N TYR A 234 6.28 -13.25 -4.33
CA TYR A 234 5.69 -12.64 -3.15
C TYR A 234 4.18 -12.41 -3.30
N TYR A 235 3.76 -11.79 -4.38
CA TYR A 235 2.33 -11.51 -4.63
C TYR A 235 1.55 -12.78 -4.97
N MET A 236 2.15 -13.71 -5.68
CA MET A 236 1.49 -14.99 -5.97
C MET A 236 1.34 -15.87 -4.72
N ALA A 237 2.29 -15.83 -3.79
CA ALA A 237 2.13 -16.45 -2.47
C ALA A 237 0.97 -15.79 -1.68
N GLY A 238 0.82 -14.47 -1.78
CA GLY A 238 -0.32 -13.76 -1.21
C GLY A 238 -1.67 -14.24 -1.75
N TRP A 239 -1.78 -14.44 -3.06
CA TRP A 239 -2.99 -15.03 -3.66
C TRP A 239 -3.27 -16.46 -3.15
N ARG A 240 -2.24 -17.33 -3.11
CA ARG A 240 -2.42 -18.69 -2.59
C ARG A 240 -2.84 -18.70 -1.13
N LEU A 241 -2.28 -17.78 -0.31
CA LEU A 241 -2.69 -17.62 1.07
C LEU A 241 -4.15 -17.20 1.18
N PHE A 242 -4.57 -16.18 0.42
CA PHE A 242 -5.95 -15.72 0.39
C PHE A 242 -6.92 -16.82 -0.04
N LEU A 243 -6.64 -17.51 -1.14
CA LEU A 243 -7.49 -18.60 -1.68
C LEU A 243 -7.53 -19.83 -0.77
N SER A 244 -6.58 -19.98 0.15
CA SER A 244 -6.62 -21.01 1.20
C SER A 244 -7.47 -20.61 2.41
N GLU A 245 -8.15 -19.46 2.36
CA GLU A 245 -8.86 -18.86 3.50
C GLU A 245 -7.95 -18.73 4.73
N PHE A 246 -6.68 -18.41 4.52
CA PHE A 246 -5.65 -18.30 5.57
C PHE A 246 -5.39 -19.59 6.36
N ARG A 247 -5.76 -20.75 5.80
CA ARG A 247 -5.57 -22.06 6.48
C ARG A 247 -4.22 -22.70 6.16
N ASN A 248 -3.58 -22.30 5.06
CA ASN A 248 -2.31 -22.89 4.63
C ASN A 248 -1.11 -22.23 5.32
N ARG A 249 -0.56 -22.90 6.35
CA ARG A 249 0.62 -22.42 7.09
C ARG A 249 1.89 -22.30 6.25
N HIS A 250 2.00 -23.07 5.18
CA HIS A 250 3.13 -22.96 4.25
C HIS A 250 3.09 -21.62 3.52
N GLU A 251 1.93 -21.21 3.03
CA GLU A 251 1.80 -19.95 2.29
C GLU A 251 2.05 -18.70 3.16
N PHE A 252 1.73 -18.74 4.46
CA PHE A 252 2.17 -17.68 5.39
C PHE A 252 3.69 -17.51 5.37
N ARG A 253 4.44 -18.64 5.42
CA ARG A 253 5.90 -18.61 5.38
C ARG A 253 6.43 -18.16 4.04
N GLU A 254 5.83 -18.60 2.94
CA GLU A 254 6.22 -18.21 1.59
C GLU A 254 6.07 -16.70 1.38
N VAL A 255 4.98 -16.09 1.83
CA VAL A 255 4.81 -14.63 1.77
C VAL A 255 5.92 -13.93 2.54
N VAL A 256 6.17 -14.30 3.79
CA VAL A 256 7.21 -13.68 4.61
C VAL A 256 8.59 -13.91 4.02
N HIS A 257 8.91 -15.13 3.62
CA HIS A 257 10.21 -15.51 3.07
C HIS A 257 10.53 -14.77 1.76
N ASN A 258 9.60 -14.79 0.80
CA ASN A 258 9.79 -14.10 -0.47
C ASN A 258 9.89 -12.58 -0.27
N GLY A 259 9.08 -12.02 0.63
CA GLY A 259 9.15 -10.60 0.96
C GLY A 259 10.50 -10.21 1.56
N LEU A 260 11.00 -10.93 2.56
CA LEU A 260 12.29 -10.64 3.19
C LEU A 260 13.47 -10.86 2.22
N ARG A 261 13.43 -11.89 1.39
CA ARG A 261 14.43 -12.10 0.34
C ARG A 261 14.45 -10.96 -0.66
N LEU A 262 13.28 -10.52 -1.11
CA LEU A 262 13.18 -9.38 -2.01
C LEU A 262 13.79 -8.11 -1.41
N LEU A 263 13.46 -7.79 -0.14
CA LEU A 263 14.03 -6.64 0.55
C LEU A 263 15.56 -6.73 0.63
N ASN A 264 16.09 -7.92 0.94
CA ASN A 264 17.54 -8.16 1.01
C ASN A 264 18.22 -7.98 -0.36
N GLU A 265 17.64 -8.50 -1.44
CA GLU A 265 18.22 -8.32 -2.78
C GLU A 265 18.13 -6.86 -3.24
N CYS A 266 17.05 -6.14 -2.92
CA CYS A 266 16.97 -4.69 -3.16
C CYS A 266 18.05 -3.92 -2.41
N LEU A 267 18.31 -4.27 -1.13
CA LEU A 267 19.38 -3.66 -0.33
C LEU A 267 20.77 -3.90 -0.95
N LYS A 268 21.05 -5.15 -1.37
CA LYS A 268 22.32 -5.48 -2.05
C LYS A 268 22.49 -4.66 -3.32
N GLN A 269 21.44 -4.60 -4.14
CA GLN A 269 21.48 -3.89 -5.40
C GLN A 269 21.74 -2.39 -5.22
N VAL A 270 21.06 -1.73 -4.26
CA VAL A 270 21.24 -0.29 -4.05
C VAL A 270 22.65 0.06 -3.54
N LYS A 271 23.31 -0.86 -2.82
CA LYS A 271 24.71 -0.68 -2.36
C LYS A 271 25.73 -0.69 -3.51
N THR A 272 25.35 -1.20 -4.68
CA THR A 272 26.20 -1.23 -5.88
C THR A 272 25.91 -0.08 -6.85
N MET A 273 24.81 0.65 -6.67
CA MET A 273 24.42 1.86 -7.41
C MET A 273 24.98 3.12 -6.71
#